data_f3bc22430ddb7e26df500d1aa9ee7c82
#
_entry.id   f3bc22430ddb7e26df500d1aa9ee7c82
#
_cell.length_a   1.000
_cell.length_b   1.000
_cell.length_c   1.000
_cell.angle_alpha   90.00
_cell.angle_beta   90.00
_cell.angle_gamma   90.00
#
_symmetry.space_group_name_H-M   'P 1'
#
loop_
_entity.id
_entity.type
_entity.pdbx_description
1 polymer ?
#
loop_
_entity_poly.entity_id
_entity_poly.type
_entity_poly.pdbx_seq_one_letter_code
_entity_poly.pdbx_strand_id
1 'polypeptide(L)'
;MKKMNFKMAGMAVLLACAATGQVQAQADTYPAKPVRLVVGYAPGGTTDISARMIADVLGKELGQTFIVENKPGANSNIGAEAVARAPADGYTLFVGSISTAINQSLYSKMSYDALKDLDAVALLNVVPNILAVNASVPVKSVQELSLIHI
;
A
#
# COMPACT_ATOMS: atom_id res chain seq x y z
N MET A 1 -76.03 -10.51 -1.19
CA MET A 1 -74.73 -11.20 -0.98
C MET A 1 -73.89 -10.93 -2.21
N LYS A 2 -72.87 -10.05 -2.10
CA LYS A 2 -71.94 -9.65 -3.20
C LYS A 2 -70.84 -10.71 -3.38
N LYS A 3 -70.85 -11.39 -4.52
CA LYS A 3 -69.72 -12.26 -4.92
C LYS A 3 -68.51 -11.41 -5.21
N MET A 4 -67.59 -11.40 -4.33
CA MET A 4 -66.27 -10.71 -4.48
C MET A 4 -65.46 -11.49 -5.56
N ASN A 5 -65.11 -10.78 -6.65
CA ASN A 5 -64.41 -11.39 -7.78
C ASN A 5 -62.97 -11.78 -7.38
N PHE A 6 -62.72 -13.04 -7.13
CA PHE A 6 -61.42 -13.64 -6.72
C PHE A 6 -60.27 -13.43 -7.74
N LYS A 7 -60.64 -13.09 -8.99
CA LYS A 7 -59.69 -12.86 -10.06
C LYS A 7 -58.93 -11.49 -9.94
N MET A 8 -59.51 -10.48 -9.29
CA MET A 8 -58.84 -9.19 -9.11
C MET A 8 -57.87 -9.19 -7.96
N ALA A 9 -58.03 -10.02 -6.94
CA ALA A 9 -57.10 -10.14 -5.82
C ALA A 9 -55.77 -10.80 -6.20
N GLY A 10 -55.77 -11.75 -7.13
CA GLY A 10 -54.56 -12.42 -7.62
C GLY A 10 -53.61 -11.53 -8.45
N MET A 11 -54.21 -10.59 -9.20
CA MET A 11 -53.42 -9.65 -10.06
C MET A 11 -52.75 -8.54 -9.27
N ALA A 12 -53.33 -8.15 -8.12
CA ALA A 12 -52.75 -7.14 -7.24
C ALA A 12 -51.52 -7.68 -6.45
N VAL A 13 -51.52 -8.99 -6.09
CA VAL A 13 -50.41 -9.62 -5.40
C VAL A 13 -49.19 -9.84 -6.32
N LEU A 14 -49.42 -10.14 -7.60
CA LEU A 14 -48.34 -10.27 -8.61
C LEU A 14 -47.63 -8.95 -8.93
N LEU A 15 -48.35 -7.82 -8.91
CA LEU A 15 -47.73 -6.50 -9.10
C LEU A 15 -46.92 -6.02 -7.87
N ALA A 16 -47.27 -6.45 -6.65
CA ALA A 16 -46.56 -6.09 -5.43
C ALA A 16 -45.19 -6.81 -5.31
N CYS A 17 -45.04 -7.99 -5.90
CA CYS A 17 -43.73 -8.70 -5.93
C CYS A 17 -42.73 -8.15 -6.96
N ALA A 18 -43.18 -7.39 -7.97
CA ALA A 18 -42.30 -6.78 -8.95
C ALA A 18 -41.62 -5.48 -8.47
N ALA A 19 -42.08 -4.94 -7.31
CA ALA A 19 -41.52 -3.75 -6.68
C ALA A 19 -40.44 -4.03 -5.63
N THR A 20 -39.96 -5.27 -5.50
CA THR A 20 -38.72 -5.56 -4.75
C THR A 20 -37.58 -4.98 -5.53
N GLY A 21 -37.24 -3.72 -5.19
CA GLY A 21 -36.20 -2.94 -5.79
C GLY A 21 -34.94 -3.77 -5.96
N GLN A 22 -34.39 -3.75 -7.15
CA GLN A 22 -33.02 -4.11 -7.39
C GLN A 22 -32.17 -3.24 -6.45
N VAL A 23 -31.77 -3.79 -5.31
CA VAL A 23 -30.61 -3.30 -4.57
C VAL A 23 -29.46 -3.52 -5.53
N GLN A 24 -29.23 -2.55 -6.43
CA GLN A 24 -28.02 -2.44 -7.18
C GLN A 24 -26.93 -2.30 -6.11
N ALA A 25 -26.22 -3.38 -5.84
CA ALA A 25 -24.95 -3.31 -5.15
C ALA A 25 -24.08 -2.40 -6.03
N GLN A 26 -24.04 -1.10 -5.71
CA GLN A 26 -22.99 -0.24 -6.23
C GLN A 26 -21.70 -0.92 -5.81
N ALA A 27 -21.02 -1.53 -6.75
CA ALA A 27 -19.66 -1.97 -6.54
C ALA A 27 -18.90 -0.71 -6.12
N ASP A 28 -18.52 -0.63 -4.85
CA ASP A 28 -17.75 0.48 -4.33
C ASP A 28 -16.51 0.61 -5.22
N THR A 29 -16.47 1.68 -6.00
CA THR A 29 -15.33 1.94 -6.90
C THR A 29 -14.13 2.19 -6.03
N TYR A 30 -13.16 1.27 -6.03
CA TYR A 30 -11.90 1.49 -5.31
C TYR A 30 -11.10 2.60 -6.01
N PRO A 31 -10.54 3.56 -5.24
CA PRO A 31 -10.69 3.77 -3.79
C PRO A 31 -11.91 4.63 -3.45
N ALA A 32 -12.79 4.16 -2.54
CA ALA A 32 -13.97 4.88 -2.05
C ALA A 32 -13.68 5.77 -0.82
N LYS A 33 -12.50 5.64 -0.20
CA LYS A 33 -12.02 6.37 0.98
C LYS A 33 -10.52 6.66 0.84
N PRO A 34 -9.95 7.55 1.67
CA PRO A 34 -8.51 7.84 1.63
C PRO A 34 -7.63 6.60 1.80
N VAL A 35 -6.55 6.54 1.01
CA VAL A 35 -5.54 5.47 1.04
C VAL A 35 -4.31 5.95 1.79
N ARG A 36 -3.76 5.12 2.68
CA ARG A 36 -2.55 5.41 3.45
C ARG A 36 -1.33 4.78 2.80
N LEU A 37 -0.31 5.59 2.53
CA LEU A 37 1.01 5.17 2.07
C LEU A 37 2.00 5.23 3.24
N VAL A 38 2.31 4.09 3.84
CA VAL A 38 3.23 4.00 4.98
C VAL A 38 4.67 3.95 4.47
N VAL A 39 5.50 4.88 4.94
CA VAL A 39 6.93 4.98 4.63
C VAL A 39 7.72 4.63 5.89
N GLY A 40 8.60 3.63 5.82
CA GLY A 40 9.39 3.16 6.95
C GLY A 40 10.60 4.04 7.32
N TYR A 41 10.68 5.26 6.79
CA TYR A 41 11.79 6.19 6.97
C TYR A 41 11.31 7.56 7.41
N ALA A 42 12.24 8.37 7.92
CA ALA A 42 11.96 9.75 8.28
C ALA A 42 11.55 10.58 7.04
N PRO A 43 10.75 11.63 7.23
CA PRO A 43 10.39 12.56 6.17
C PRO A 43 11.61 13.18 5.49
N GLY A 44 11.51 13.46 4.18
CA GLY A 44 12.53 14.12 3.37
C GLY A 44 13.58 13.18 2.76
N GLY A 45 13.58 11.89 3.08
CA GLY A 45 14.42 10.90 2.40
C GLY A 45 13.86 10.50 1.03
N THR A 46 14.68 9.81 0.23
CA THR A 46 14.31 9.40 -1.15
C THR A 46 12.99 8.63 -1.20
N THR A 47 12.77 7.69 -0.27
CA THR A 47 11.53 6.91 -0.20
C THR A 47 10.32 7.77 0.12
N ASP A 48 10.46 8.74 1.03
CA ASP A 48 9.39 9.68 1.38
C ASP A 48 9.04 10.62 0.21
N ILE A 49 10.05 11.14 -0.48
CA ILE A 49 9.85 11.99 -1.67
C ILE A 49 9.11 11.19 -2.75
N SER A 50 9.55 9.96 -3.03
CA SER A 50 8.89 9.08 -4.01
C SER A 50 7.44 8.77 -3.62
N ALA A 51 7.19 8.51 -2.32
CA ALA A 51 5.84 8.25 -1.82
C ALA A 51 4.92 9.47 -1.99
N ARG A 52 5.41 10.68 -1.75
CA ARG A 52 4.62 11.91 -1.93
C ARG A 52 4.35 12.21 -3.39
N MET A 53 5.31 11.97 -4.27
CA MET A 53 5.12 12.13 -5.71
C MET A 53 4.05 11.18 -6.24
N ILE A 54 4.10 9.89 -5.87
CA ILE A 54 3.09 8.92 -6.31
C ILE A 54 1.73 9.18 -5.66
N ALA A 55 1.69 9.63 -4.40
CA ALA A 55 0.45 10.02 -3.72
C ALA A 55 -0.29 11.13 -4.47
N ASP A 56 0.44 12.15 -4.95
CA ASP A 56 -0.13 13.25 -5.73
C ASP A 56 -0.69 12.76 -7.09
N VAL A 57 0.06 11.90 -7.79
CA VAL A 57 -0.37 11.33 -9.07
C VAL A 57 -1.61 10.45 -8.88
N LEU A 58 -1.56 9.49 -7.95
CA LEU A 58 -2.68 8.60 -7.68
C LEU A 58 -3.92 9.36 -7.20
N GLY A 59 -3.71 10.41 -6.41
CA GLY A 59 -4.80 11.27 -5.94
C GLY A 59 -5.55 11.94 -7.09
N LYS A 60 -4.82 12.42 -8.10
CA LYS A 60 -5.40 13.04 -9.30
C LYS A 60 -6.09 12.03 -10.21
N GLU A 61 -5.47 10.88 -10.43
CA GLU A 61 -5.97 9.85 -11.34
C GLU A 61 -7.19 9.10 -10.78
N LEU A 62 -7.18 8.82 -9.48
CA LEU A 62 -8.22 8.00 -8.83
C LEU A 62 -9.27 8.82 -8.06
N GLY A 63 -9.12 10.15 -8.00
CA GLY A 63 -10.10 11.04 -7.37
C GLY A 63 -10.23 10.89 -5.86
N GLN A 64 -9.21 10.29 -5.19
CA GLN A 64 -9.19 10.09 -3.75
C GLN A 64 -7.88 10.57 -3.12
N THR A 65 -7.92 10.88 -1.82
CA THR A 65 -6.73 11.34 -1.10
C THR A 65 -5.80 10.16 -0.80
N PHE A 66 -4.51 10.30 -1.14
CA PHE A 66 -3.44 9.41 -0.72
C PHE A 66 -2.59 10.11 0.34
N ILE A 67 -2.56 9.54 1.56
CA ILE A 67 -1.93 10.14 2.75
C ILE A 67 -0.61 9.44 3.01
N VAL A 68 0.51 10.18 2.96
CA VAL A 68 1.83 9.64 3.32
C VAL A 68 2.03 9.71 4.82
N GLU A 69 2.28 8.56 5.45
CA GLU A 69 2.53 8.40 6.88
C GLU A 69 3.93 7.83 7.11
N ASN A 70 4.79 8.58 7.78
CA ASN A 70 6.14 8.13 8.11
C ASN A 70 6.14 7.33 9.42
N LYS A 71 6.60 6.07 9.37
CA LYS A 71 6.79 5.18 10.54
C LYS A 71 8.22 4.65 10.55
N PRO A 72 9.22 5.50 10.92
CA PRO A 72 10.61 5.10 10.93
C PRO A 72 10.94 4.13 12.07
N GLY A 73 12.04 3.40 11.91
CA GLY A 73 12.61 2.55 12.95
C GLY A 73 12.95 1.15 12.47
N ALA A 74 13.95 0.55 13.13
CA ALA A 74 14.48 -0.78 12.85
C ALA A 74 14.72 -1.01 11.33
N ASN A 75 15.37 -0.06 10.67
CA ASN A 75 15.62 -0.08 9.23
C ASN A 75 14.34 -0.32 8.40
N SER A 76 13.27 0.45 8.69
CA SER A 76 11.95 0.35 8.04
C SER A 76 11.05 -0.81 8.50
N ASN A 77 11.50 -1.71 9.36
CA ASN A 77 10.71 -2.85 9.81
C ASN A 77 9.43 -2.44 10.55
N ILE A 78 9.46 -1.34 11.33
CA ILE A 78 8.27 -0.86 12.06
C ILE A 78 7.15 -0.48 11.09
N GLY A 79 7.50 0.24 10.03
CA GLY A 79 6.54 0.61 8.98
C GLY A 79 6.00 -0.60 8.23
N ALA A 80 6.88 -1.51 7.83
CA ALA A 80 6.51 -2.73 7.12
C ALA A 80 5.60 -3.64 7.95
N GLU A 81 5.93 -3.87 9.22
CA GLU A 81 5.09 -4.66 10.16
C GLU A 81 3.70 -4.03 10.33
N ALA A 82 3.63 -2.71 10.45
CA ALA A 82 2.35 -2.02 10.60
C ALA A 82 1.43 -2.26 9.40
N VAL A 83 1.99 -2.38 8.18
CA VAL A 83 1.21 -2.68 6.98
C VAL A 83 0.88 -4.17 6.88
N ALA A 84 1.85 -5.06 7.17
CA ALA A 84 1.63 -6.50 7.18
C ALA A 84 0.50 -6.93 8.13
N ARG A 85 0.26 -6.16 9.21
CA ARG A 85 -0.83 -6.39 10.17
C ARG A 85 -2.11 -5.61 9.87
N ALA A 86 -2.11 -4.74 8.86
CA ALA A 86 -3.29 -3.99 8.48
C ALA A 86 -4.29 -4.88 7.70
N PRO A 87 -5.57 -4.49 7.62
CA PRO A 87 -6.50 -5.17 6.74
C PRO A 87 -6.00 -5.20 5.29
N ALA A 88 -6.10 -6.36 4.63
CA ALA A 88 -5.69 -6.55 3.24
C ALA A 88 -6.79 -6.03 2.27
N ASP A 89 -7.26 -4.79 2.50
CA ASP A 89 -8.33 -4.14 1.74
C ASP A 89 -7.84 -3.12 0.70
N GLY A 90 -6.51 -3.00 0.53
CA GLY A 90 -5.87 -2.06 -0.38
C GLY A 90 -5.79 -0.62 0.13
N TYR A 91 -6.30 -0.28 1.33
CA TYR A 91 -6.29 1.08 1.86
C TYR A 91 -5.09 1.41 2.76
N THR A 92 -4.21 0.43 3.01
CA THR A 92 -2.94 0.65 3.68
C THR A 92 -1.84 -0.01 2.87
N LEU A 93 -1.01 0.80 2.22
CA LEU A 93 0.05 0.36 1.34
C LEU A 93 1.41 0.70 1.95
N PHE A 94 2.41 -0.12 1.70
CA PHE A 94 3.77 0.12 2.14
C PHE A 94 4.64 0.63 0.98
N VAL A 95 5.32 1.74 1.19
CA VAL A 95 6.35 2.20 0.26
C VAL A 95 7.71 1.77 0.82
N GLY A 96 8.14 0.62 0.35
CA GLY A 96 9.36 -0.03 0.78
C GLY A 96 10.60 0.38 -0.01
N SER A 97 11.72 -0.16 0.40
CA SER A 97 13.00 -0.06 -0.29
C SER A 97 13.71 -1.42 -0.27
N ILE A 98 14.91 -1.48 -0.79
CA ILE A 98 15.74 -2.70 -0.78
C ILE A 98 15.96 -3.28 0.64
N SER A 99 15.87 -2.44 1.69
CA SER A 99 15.99 -2.92 3.08
C SER A 99 14.90 -3.92 3.44
N THR A 100 13.70 -3.84 2.86
CA THR A 100 12.62 -4.80 3.10
C THR A 100 13.05 -6.23 2.77
N ALA A 101 13.79 -6.42 1.68
CA ALA A 101 14.34 -7.72 1.31
C ALA A 101 15.56 -8.11 2.16
N ILE A 102 16.48 -7.17 2.40
CA ILE A 102 17.72 -7.41 3.16
C ILE A 102 17.41 -7.76 4.62
N ASN A 103 16.43 -7.11 5.23
CA ASN A 103 16.08 -7.29 6.64
C ASN A 103 15.67 -8.72 6.97
N GLN A 104 15.10 -9.46 6.02
CA GLN A 104 14.74 -10.87 6.23
C GLN A 104 15.97 -11.75 6.55
N SER A 105 17.14 -11.37 6.05
CA SER A 105 18.40 -12.07 6.33
C SER A 105 19.24 -11.40 7.42
N LEU A 106 19.02 -10.09 7.64
CA LEU A 106 19.82 -9.30 8.60
C LEU A 106 19.35 -9.47 10.05
N TYR A 107 18.04 -9.55 10.27
CA TYR A 107 17.46 -9.66 11.59
C TYR A 107 17.11 -11.11 11.91
N SER A 108 17.62 -11.63 13.02
CA SER A 108 17.36 -13.01 13.47
C SER A 108 15.93 -13.24 13.96
N LYS A 109 15.22 -12.17 14.32
CA LYS A 109 13.81 -12.21 14.75
C LYS A 109 13.05 -11.14 14.03
N MET A 110 12.18 -11.55 13.12
CA MET A 110 11.24 -10.70 12.40
C MET A 110 9.83 -10.98 12.91
N SER A 111 9.01 -9.95 12.99
CA SER A 111 7.60 -10.04 13.38
C SER A 111 6.66 -10.24 12.20
N TYR A 112 7.19 -10.18 10.97
CA TYR A 112 6.50 -10.40 9.71
C TYR A 112 7.44 -11.08 8.69
N ASP A 113 6.87 -11.71 7.68
CA ASP A 113 7.58 -12.30 6.54
C ASP A 113 7.25 -11.46 5.28
N ALA A 114 8.24 -10.73 4.76
CA ALA A 114 8.01 -9.82 3.65
C ALA A 114 7.51 -10.51 2.36
N LEU A 115 7.80 -11.80 2.20
CA LEU A 115 7.38 -12.56 1.00
C LEU A 115 5.99 -13.18 1.13
N LYS A 116 5.46 -13.30 2.37
CA LYS A 116 4.15 -13.92 2.62
C LYS A 116 3.10 -12.91 3.04
N ASP A 117 3.54 -11.86 3.79
CA ASP A 117 2.63 -10.92 4.44
C ASP A 117 2.48 -9.62 3.65
N LEU A 118 3.27 -9.43 2.57
CA LEU A 118 3.22 -8.25 1.71
C LEU A 118 3.20 -8.67 0.23
N ASP A 119 2.15 -8.28 -0.47
CA ASP A 119 2.06 -8.45 -1.92
C ASP A 119 2.68 -7.25 -2.66
N ALA A 120 3.56 -7.53 -3.62
CA ALA A 120 4.19 -6.48 -4.43
C ALA A 120 3.20 -5.94 -5.48
N VAL A 121 2.95 -4.63 -5.45
CA VAL A 121 2.02 -3.95 -6.37
C VAL A 121 2.76 -3.38 -7.58
N ALA A 122 3.79 -2.56 -7.37
CA ALA A 122 4.54 -1.90 -8.44
C ALA A 122 5.94 -1.48 -7.99
N LEU A 123 6.87 -1.41 -8.95
CA LEU A 123 8.16 -0.76 -8.79
C LEU A 123 8.01 0.73 -9.11
N LEU A 124 8.19 1.60 -8.11
CA LEU A 124 8.00 3.04 -8.25
C LEU A 124 9.19 3.70 -8.95
N ASN A 125 10.42 3.39 -8.52
CA ASN A 125 11.64 3.94 -9.07
C ASN A 125 12.84 3.02 -8.81
N VAL A 126 13.95 3.33 -9.48
CA VAL A 126 15.26 2.72 -9.23
C VAL A 126 16.24 3.83 -8.90
N VAL A 127 16.91 3.72 -7.75
CA VAL A 127 17.90 4.69 -7.29
C VAL A 127 19.28 4.02 -7.32
N PRO A 128 20.24 4.55 -8.08
CA PRO A 128 21.60 4.02 -8.08
C PRO A 128 22.29 4.33 -6.74
N ASN A 129 23.05 3.37 -6.22
CA ASN A 129 23.96 3.61 -5.11
C ASN A 129 25.32 4.07 -5.62
N ILE A 130 25.88 5.10 -4.97
CA ILE A 130 27.21 5.61 -5.27
C ILE A 130 28.07 5.45 -4.01
N LEU A 131 29.22 4.77 -4.19
CA LEU A 131 30.23 4.72 -3.17
C LEU A 131 31.16 5.93 -3.33
N ALA A 132 31.20 6.79 -2.32
CA ALA A 132 32.05 7.96 -2.29
C ALA A 132 32.94 7.93 -1.06
N VAL A 133 34.18 8.42 -1.23
CA VAL A 133 35.14 8.61 -0.14
C VAL A 133 35.60 10.06 -0.11
N ASN A 134 36.12 10.52 1.04
CA ASN A 134 36.72 11.83 1.12
C ASN A 134 37.93 11.92 0.18
N ALA A 135 38.14 13.06 -0.46
CA ALA A 135 39.23 13.27 -1.42
C ALA A 135 40.64 13.08 -0.82
N SER A 136 40.78 13.16 0.51
CA SER A 136 42.04 12.90 1.21
C SER A 136 42.35 11.40 1.38
N VAL A 137 41.37 10.51 1.14
CA VAL A 137 41.58 9.05 1.26
C VAL A 137 42.28 8.57 -0.04
N PRO A 138 43.50 7.99 0.07
CA PRO A 138 44.35 7.69 -1.08
C PRO A 138 43.94 6.38 -1.75
N VAL A 139 42.66 6.25 -2.17
CA VAL A 139 42.12 5.06 -2.85
C VAL A 139 41.48 5.44 -4.17
N LYS A 140 41.61 4.57 -5.16
CA LYS A 140 41.05 4.73 -6.51
C LYS A 140 40.16 3.56 -6.93
N SER A 141 40.05 2.55 -6.07
CA SER A 141 39.25 1.35 -6.34
C SER A 141 38.59 0.82 -5.06
N VAL A 142 37.54 -0.01 -5.22
CA VAL A 142 36.88 -0.70 -4.11
C VAL A 142 37.84 -1.65 -3.40
N GLN A 143 38.76 -2.29 -4.13
CA GLN A 143 39.75 -3.18 -3.58
C GLN A 143 40.73 -2.44 -2.65
N GLU A 144 41.23 -1.29 -3.08
CA GLU A 144 42.09 -0.44 -2.24
C GLU A 144 41.37 0.05 -0.99
N LEU A 145 40.09 0.46 -1.12
CA LEU A 145 39.29 0.85 0.01
C LEU A 145 39.08 -0.30 1.02
N SER A 146 38.84 -1.51 0.52
CA SER A 146 38.67 -2.69 1.36
C SER A 146 39.90 -2.99 2.19
N LEU A 147 41.10 -2.78 1.64
CA LEU A 147 42.38 -3.01 2.33
C LEU A 147 42.67 -2.03 3.47
N ILE A 148 42.00 -0.87 3.51
CA ILE A 148 42.15 0.11 4.58
C ILE A 148 41.34 -0.29 5.83
N HIS A 149 40.34 -1.14 5.68
CA HIS A 149 39.39 -1.52 6.76
C HIS A 149 39.61 -2.93 7.30
N ILE A 150 40.66 -3.62 6.89
CA ILE A 150 41.05 -4.95 7.37
C ILE A 150 42.15 -4.83 8.41
#